data_b066a7135f685b1261b74531b7b9bb7a
#
_entry.id   b066a7135f685b1261b74531b7b9bb7a
#
_cell.length_a   1.000
_cell.length_b   1.000
_cell.length_c   1.000
_cell.angle_alpha   90.00
_cell.angle_beta   90.00
_cell.angle_gamma   90.00
#
_symmetry.space_group_name_H-M   'P 1'
#
loop_
_entity.id
_entity.type
_entity.pdbx_description
1 polymer ?
#
loop_
_entity_poly.entity_id
_entity_poly.type
_entity_poly.pdbx_seq_one_letter_code
_entity_poly.pdbx_strand_id
1 'polypeptide(L)'
;MESFKVIAFTHKHFSFELIGKLHLSEDEQKNVLGGLKINFNLDELLFLTTCNRVELIIKSAQDINEEFIKKIILFLNSRINKEELEELAKASEIYEGIFAIEHCLKLASSLDSLVVGEREILTQVRKSYDFCNQLGLTGDFIRLLIKQTIETAKEIYTNTDIARNPVSVASLAYRQLRELGIKNDARIIFVGSGETNIVLSKYFQKHKFANFTIFNRTLERAKKLAKILKGKAYELSELIKYKKGFDVLIVCTSSSETIITKLIYNNLVASELSKKVIINLGIPNNVESEVANQKSLNYIDINSIKICAEKNLQLRKKEIIKCELIIKNKTNRFIELCHERNIELAFGEIPKKVKAIKELAINEVFAKDINLLDDHGKEVLEKVMAYLEKKFNAVSIKTAKEVYINSKN
;
A
#
# COMPACT_ATOMS: atom_id res chain seq x y z
N MET A 1 21.67 0.44 -8.00
CA MET A 1 20.59 -0.35 -7.35
C MET A 1 20.71 -0.35 -5.84
N GLU A 2 21.89 -0.44 -5.29
CA GLU A 2 22.16 -0.44 -3.84
C GLU A 2 21.62 0.77 -3.09
N SER A 3 21.52 1.92 -3.75
CA SER A 3 20.92 3.13 -3.17
C SER A 3 19.40 3.09 -3.03
N PHE A 4 18.71 2.06 -3.55
CA PHE A 4 17.26 1.94 -3.44
C PHE A 4 16.90 1.07 -2.24
N LYS A 5 16.06 1.60 -1.34
CA LYS A 5 15.74 0.97 -0.07
C LYS A 5 14.27 1.20 0.31
N VAL A 6 13.72 0.28 1.08
CA VAL A 6 12.39 0.41 1.68
C VAL A 6 12.49 0.14 3.18
N ILE A 7 11.93 1.04 3.97
CA ILE A 7 11.75 0.86 5.42
C ILE A 7 10.25 0.65 5.64
N ALA A 8 9.86 -0.51 6.16
CA ALA A 8 8.46 -0.87 6.32
C ALA A 8 8.10 -1.15 7.78
N PHE A 9 7.05 -0.50 8.25
CA PHE A 9 6.41 -0.72 9.55
C PHE A 9 5.07 -1.37 9.29
N THR A 10 4.93 -2.67 9.55
CA THR A 10 3.76 -3.44 9.11
C THR A 10 3.05 -4.13 10.28
N HIS A 11 1.79 -4.44 10.08
CA HIS A 11 0.96 -5.20 11.04
C HIS A 11 1.50 -6.61 11.37
N LYS A 12 2.52 -7.08 10.65
CA LYS A 12 3.19 -8.36 10.93
C LYS A 12 3.99 -8.30 12.23
N HIS A 13 4.53 -7.13 12.53
CA HIS A 13 5.44 -6.91 13.66
C HIS A 13 4.88 -5.94 14.70
N PHE A 14 3.91 -5.08 14.32
CA PHE A 14 3.43 -4.01 15.18
C PHE A 14 1.92 -4.00 15.33
N SER A 15 1.44 -3.53 16.48
CA SER A 15 0.01 -3.25 16.68
C SER A 15 -0.48 -2.12 15.77
N PHE A 16 -1.76 -2.14 15.40
CA PHE A 16 -2.36 -1.05 14.60
C PHE A 16 -2.27 0.31 15.29
N GLU A 17 -2.27 0.32 16.64
CA GLU A 17 -2.13 1.55 17.43
C GLU A 17 -0.73 2.14 17.27
N LEU A 18 0.30 1.30 17.30
CA LEU A 18 1.70 1.73 17.15
C LEU A 18 1.99 2.20 15.72
N ILE A 19 1.53 1.47 14.69
CA ILE A 19 1.61 1.91 13.29
C ILE A 19 0.89 3.25 13.11
N GLY A 20 -0.28 3.41 13.75
CA GLY A 20 -1.08 4.64 13.70
C GLY A 20 -0.34 5.88 14.19
N LYS A 21 0.67 5.73 15.06
CA LYS A 21 1.52 6.83 15.52
C LYS A 21 2.47 7.36 14.45
N LEU A 22 2.78 6.54 13.44
CA LEU A 22 3.59 6.94 12.28
C LEU A 22 2.74 7.45 11.10
N HIS A 23 1.42 7.33 11.20
CA HIS A 23 0.51 7.80 10.17
C HIS A 23 0.50 9.33 10.13
N LEU A 24 0.67 9.89 8.93
CA LEU A 24 0.55 11.32 8.66
C LEU A 24 -0.67 11.56 7.76
N SER A 25 -1.52 12.51 8.14
CA SER A 25 -2.56 13.05 7.25
C SER A 25 -1.93 13.77 6.05
N GLU A 26 -2.69 14.02 5.00
CA GLU A 26 -2.18 14.71 3.80
C GLU A 26 -1.58 16.09 4.13
N ASP A 27 -2.17 16.83 5.08
CA ASP A 27 -1.65 18.15 5.49
C ASP A 27 -0.34 18.03 6.31
N GLU A 28 -0.25 17.03 7.18
CA GLU A 28 1.00 16.73 7.91
C GLU A 28 2.10 16.29 6.93
N GLN A 29 1.78 15.46 5.94
CA GLN A 29 2.73 15.04 4.92
C GLN A 29 3.32 16.23 4.14
N LYS A 30 2.51 17.23 3.76
CA LYS A 30 2.98 18.45 3.09
C LYS A 30 4.04 19.19 3.92
N ASN A 31 3.85 19.23 5.23
CA ASN A 31 4.74 19.96 6.14
C ASN A 31 6.00 19.17 6.51
N VAL A 32 5.93 17.84 6.59
CA VAL A 32 6.98 17.00 7.16
C VAL A 32 7.89 16.38 6.10
N LEU A 33 7.33 15.87 4.97
CA LEU A 33 8.09 15.04 4.05
C LEU A 33 9.20 15.78 3.29
N GLY A 34 9.00 17.07 3.00
CA GLY A 34 10.06 17.90 2.40
C GLY A 34 11.28 18.04 3.33
N GLY A 35 11.02 18.31 4.61
CA GLY A 35 12.06 18.36 5.64
C GLY A 35 12.73 17.01 5.85
N LEU A 36 11.97 15.91 5.83
CA LEU A 36 12.51 14.55 5.92
C LEU A 36 13.50 14.28 4.78
N LYS A 37 13.12 14.60 3.53
CA LYS A 37 14.00 14.41 2.37
C LYS A 37 15.32 15.15 2.51
N ILE A 38 15.28 16.40 2.96
CA ILE A 38 16.47 17.26 3.12
C ILE A 38 17.35 16.78 4.28
N ASN A 39 16.78 16.60 5.48
CA ASN A 39 17.55 16.29 6.69
C ASN A 39 18.22 14.91 6.62
N PHE A 40 17.61 13.96 5.88
CA PHE A 40 18.15 12.61 5.72
C PHE A 40 18.89 12.42 4.39
N ASN A 41 19.11 13.49 3.62
CA ASN A 41 19.82 13.48 2.35
C ASN A 41 19.31 12.37 1.40
N LEU A 42 17.98 12.36 1.20
CA LEU A 42 17.31 11.41 0.31
C LEU A 42 17.21 11.99 -1.10
N ASP A 43 17.70 11.26 -2.11
CA ASP A 43 17.56 11.67 -3.51
C ASP A 43 16.09 11.67 -3.93
N GLU A 44 15.36 10.60 -3.57
CA GLU A 44 13.94 10.41 -3.84
C GLU A 44 13.23 9.82 -2.63
N LEU A 45 11.97 10.20 -2.43
CA LEU A 45 11.13 9.73 -1.32
C LEU A 45 9.69 9.51 -1.81
N LEU A 46 9.15 8.33 -1.53
CA LEU A 46 7.73 8.02 -1.59
C LEU A 46 7.28 7.53 -0.22
N PHE A 47 6.29 8.17 0.36
CA PHE A 47 5.70 7.82 1.65
C PHE A 47 4.35 7.14 1.44
N LEU A 48 4.27 5.87 1.79
CA LEU A 48 3.03 5.09 1.73
C LEU A 48 2.48 4.92 3.13
N THR A 49 1.26 5.34 3.35
CA THR A 49 0.54 5.12 4.60
C THR A 49 -0.83 4.52 4.34
N THR A 50 -1.16 3.48 5.09
CA THR A 50 -2.44 2.78 5.06
C THR A 50 -2.86 2.44 6.49
N CYS A 51 -4.03 1.83 6.67
CA CYS A 51 -4.50 1.46 8.00
C CYS A 51 -3.62 0.40 8.73
N ASN A 52 -2.75 -0.32 8.01
CA ASN A 52 -2.01 -1.46 8.55
C ASN A 52 -0.52 -1.45 8.19
N ARG A 53 -0.02 -0.37 7.57
CA ARG A 53 1.40 -0.17 7.29
C ARG A 53 1.76 1.29 7.04
N VAL A 54 3.00 1.63 7.38
CA VAL A 54 3.67 2.83 6.93
C VAL A 54 4.98 2.41 6.29
N GLU A 55 5.25 2.87 5.07
CA GLU A 55 6.48 2.54 4.35
C GLU A 55 7.13 3.79 3.77
N LEU A 56 8.46 3.87 3.93
CA LEU A 56 9.30 4.85 3.27
C LEU A 56 10.06 4.14 2.15
N ILE A 57 9.74 4.49 0.93
CA ILE A 57 10.37 3.98 -0.29
C ILE A 57 11.33 5.08 -0.74
N ILE A 58 12.64 4.84 -0.59
CA ILE A 58 13.66 5.88 -0.69
C ILE A 58 14.78 5.51 -1.66
N LYS A 59 15.38 6.53 -2.24
CA LYS A 59 16.67 6.44 -2.90
C LYS A 59 17.67 7.29 -2.12
N SER A 60 18.71 6.64 -1.60
CA SER A 60 19.75 7.27 -0.78
C SER A 60 21.04 6.46 -0.81
N ALA A 61 22.17 7.14 -0.82
CA ALA A 61 23.48 6.51 -0.67
C ALA A 61 23.81 6.17 0.79
N GLN A 62 22.99 6.61 1.74
CA GLN A 62 23.25 6.39 3.17
C GLN A 62 22.90 4.95 3.58
N ASP A 63 23.67 4.40 4.52
CA ASP A 63 23.36 3.13 5.14
C ASP A 63 22.19 3.27 6.11
N ILE A 64 21.24 2.33 6.01
CA ILE A 64 20.10 2.27 6.93
C ILE A 64 20.45 1.33 8.07
N ASN A 65 20.74 1.91 9.22
CA ASN A 65 20.92 1.20 10.47
C ASN A 65 19.83 1.60 11.47
N GLU A 66 19.80 0.94 12.61
CA GLU A 66 18.81 1.17 13.67
C GLU A 66 18.78 2.63 14.14
N GLU A 67 19.94 3.27 14.24
CA GLU A 67 20.06 4.68 14.66
C GLU A 67 19.44 5.62 13.61
N PHE A 68 19.64 5.34 12.32
CA PHE A 68 19.02 6.07 11.23
C PHE A 68 17.50 5.96 11.28
N ILE A 69 16.98 4.75 11.54
CA ILE A 69 15.54 4.50 11.66
C ILE A 69 14.96 5.23 12.86
N LYS A 70 15.64 5.22 14.03
CA LYS A 70 15.20 5.97 15.22
C LYS A 70 15.07 7.46 14.93
N LYS A 71 16.03 8.04 14.21
CA LYS A 71 15.96 9.45 13.80
C LYS A 71 14.79 9.74 12.87
N ILE A 72 14.53 8.88 11.90
CA ILE A 72 13.35 9.00 11.00
C ILE A 72 12.05 8.94 11.83
N ILE A 73 11.91 7.96 12.72
CA ILE A 73 10.72 7.79 13.56
C ILE A 73 10.46 9.06 14.39
N LEU A 74 11.48 9.57 15.05
CA LEU A 74 11.36 10.80 15.85
C LEU A 74 11.06 12.04 14.99
N PHE A 75 11.55 12.08 13.77
CA PHE A 75 11.22 13.15 12.82
C PHE A 75 9.76 13.09 12.37
N LEU A 76 9.22 11.89 12.13
CA LEU A 76 7.81 11.70 11.80
C LEU A 76 6.89 12.00 12.99
N ASN A 77 7.28 11.58 14.20
CA ASN A 77 6.51 11.80 15.41
C ASN A 77 7.42 11.88 16.66
N SER A 78 7.70 13.10 17.10
CA SER A 78 8.52 13.36 18.30
C SER A 78 7.87 12.96 19.63
N ARG A 79 6.59 12.54 19.63
CA ARG A 79 5.85 12.11 20.83
C ARG A 79 5.95 10.62 21.12
N ILE A 80 6.66 9.86 20.30
CA ILE A 80 6.91 8.44 20.52
C ILE A 80 7.82 8.29 21.74
N ASN A 81 7.42 7.44 22.68
CA ASN A 81 8.22 7.19 23.88
C ASN A 81 9.42 6.27 23.56
N LYS A 82 10.34 6.13 24.52
CA LYS A 82 11.59 5.39 24.31
C LYS A 82 11.36 3.90 24.02
N GLU A 83 10.41 3.27 24.70
CA GLU A 83 10.11 1.83 24.51
C GLU A 83 9.53 1.57 23.13
N GLU A 84 8.57 2.38 22.71
CA GLU A 84 7.97 2.32 21.38
C GLU A 84 8.98 2.60 20.25
N LEU A 85 9.92 3.54 20.49
CA LEU A 85 10.99 3.86 19.56
C LEU A 85 11.92 2.67 19.34
N GLU A 86 12.35 2.02 20.44
CA GLU A 86 13.18 0.81 20.37
C GLU A 86 12.44 -0.34 19.67
N GLU A 87 11.16 -0.56 19.99
CA GLU A 87 10.34 -1.58 19.36
C GLU A 87 10.21 -1.34 17.83
N LEU A 88 9.87 -0.11 17.43
CA LEU A 88 9.72 0.27 16.03
C LEU A 88 11.03 0.15 15.26
N ALA A 89 12.14 0.59 15.83
CA ALA A 89 13.42 0.57 15.15
C ALA A 89 13.95 -0.86 14.97
N LYS A 90 13.82 -1.71 16.00
CA LYS A 90 14.36 -3.07 15.99
C LYS A 90 13.55 -4.03 15.10
N ALA A 91 12.23 -3.89 15.05
CA ALA A 91 11.34 -4.81 14.34
C ALA A 91 10.88 -4.27 12.98
N SER A 92 11.39 -3.11 12.51
CA SER A 92 11.14 -2.62 11.17
C SER A 92 11.76 -3.54 10.11
N GLU A 93 11.04 -3.74 9.01
CA GLU A 93 11.55 -4.50 7.87
C GLU A 93 12.33 -3.57 6.93
N ILE A 94 13.55 -3.95 6.58
CA ILE A 94 14.40 -3.20 5.64
C ILE A 94 14.61 -4.06 4.41
N TYR A 95 14.31 -3.48 3.25
CA TYR A 95 14.58 -4.10 1.96
C TYR A 95 15.55 -3.21 1.18
N GLU A 96 16.53 -3.82 0.51
CA GLU A 96 17.54 -3.10 -0.27
C GLU A 96 17.68 -3.67 -1.69
N GLY A 97 18.02 -2.81 -2.63
CA GLY A 97 18.31 -3.18 -4.00
C GLY A 97 17.19 -3.98 -4.68
N ILE A 98 17.52 -5.19 -5.13
CA ILE A 98 16.58 -6.08 -5.82
C ILE A 98 15.42 -6.49 -4.91
N PHE A 99 15.69 -6.77 -3.63
CA PHE A 99 14.66 -7.15 -2.67
C PHE A 99 13.67 -6.02 -2.41
N ALA A 100 14.13 -4.77 -2.42
CA ALA A 100 13.25 -3.60 -2.31
C ALA A 100 12.32 -3.44 -3.52
N ILE A 101 12.84 -3.73 -4.73
CA ILE A 101 12.02 -3.74 -5.96
C ILE A 101 10.97 -4.85 -5.88
N GLU A 102 11.37 -6.07 -5.56
CA GLU A 102 10.44 -7.19 -5.39
C GLU A 102 9.37 -6.92 -4.34
N HIS A 103 9.76 -6.31 -3.21
CA HIS A 103 8.82 -5.91 -2.16
C HIS A 103 7.75 -4.95 -2.72
N CYS A 104 8.14 -3.89 -3.44
CA CYS A 104 7.19 -2.96 -4.05
C CYS A 104 6.23 -3.66 -5.04
N LEU A 105 6.73 -4.59 -5.85
CA LEU A 105 5.91 -5.35 -6.79
C LEU A 105 4.93 -6.28 -6.04
N LYS A 106 5.37 -6.98 -5.00
CA LYS A 106 4.56 -7.85 -4.14
C LYS A 106 3.49 -7.06 -3.39
N LEU A 107 3.88 -5.91 -2.83
CA LEU A 107 3.00 -5.01 -2.11
C LEU A 107 1.81 -4.57 -2.97
N ALA A 108 2.07 -3.96 -4.11
CA ALA A 108 1.02 -3.44 -4.99
C ALA A 108 0.16 -4.55 -5.62
N SER A 109 0.71 -5.75 -5.75
CA SER A 109 -0.01 -6.95 -6.19
C SER A 109 -0.81 -7.61 -5.06
N SER A 110 -0.84 -7.00 -3.85
CA SER A 110 -1.53 -7.51 -2.67
C SER A 110 -1.03 -8.89 -2.20
N LEU A 111 0.18 -9.28 -2.52
CA LEU A 111 0.77 -10.54 -2.03
C LEU A 111 1.32 -10.40 -0.62
N ASP A 112 1.66 -9.18 -0.22
CA ASP A 112 2.14 -8.81 1.10
C ASP A 112 1.11 -7.99 1.90
N SER A 113 -0.17 -8.23 1.71
CA SER A 113 -1.26 -7.52 2.38
C SER A 113 -1.92 -8.39 3.44
N LEU A 114 -2.54 -7.75 4.47
CA LEU A 114 -3.34 -8.44 5.50
C LEU A 114 -4.45 -9.29 4.85
N VAL A 115 -5.06 -8.75 3.80
CA VAL A 115 -6.01 -9.46 2.96
C VAL A 115 -5.40 -9.55 1.56
N VAL A 116 -4.80 -10.70 1.28
CA VAL A 116 -4.13 -10.91 0.01
C VAL A 116 -5.13 -10.98 -1.13
N GLY A 117 -4.80 -10.31 -2.26
CA GLY A 117 -5.64 -10.25 -3.45
C GLY A 117 -6.62 -9.06 -3.47
N GLU A 118 -6.62 -8.17 -2.47
CA GLU A 118 -7.40 -6.93 -2.54
C GLU A 118 -6.72 -5.88 -3.43
N ARG A 119 -7.49 -5.34 -4.37
CA ARG A 119 -6.98 -4.34 -5.33
C ARG A 119 -6.79 -2.95 -4.72
N GLU A 120 -7.19 -2.76 -3.47
CA GLU A 120 -7.17 -1.45 -2.81
C GLU A 120 -5.75 -0.92 -2.62
N ILE A 121 -4.80 -1.81 -2.27
CA ILE A 121 -3.40 -1.42 -2.07
C ILE A 121 -2.79 -0.81 -3.34
N LEU A 122 -3.11 -1.31 -4.53
CA LEU A 122 -2.65 -0.74 -5.78
C LEU A 122 -3.11 0.72 -5.95
N THR A 123 -4.36 0.99 -5.56
CA THR A 123 -4.92 2.36 -5.60
C THR A 123 -4.23 3.26 -4.58
N GLN A 124 -3.91 2.74 -3.38
CA GLN A 124 -3.20 3.47 -2.33
C GLN A 124 -1.77 3.80 -2.76
N VAL A 125 -1.03 2.84 -3.32
CA VAL A 125 0.33 3.06 -3.85
C VAL A 125 0.32 4.15 -4.92
N ARG A 126 -0.64 4.10 -5.86
CA ARG A 126 -0.77 5.12 -6.90
C ARG A 126 -1.05 6.50 -6.33
N LYS A 127 -2.01 6.63 -5.41
CA LYS A 127 -2.35 7.91 -4.77
C LYS A 127 -1.17 8.49 -4.00
N SER A 128 -0.46 7.65 -3.22
CA SER A 128 0.74 8.08 -2.50
C SER A 128 1.83 8.57 -3.44
N TYR A 129 2.03 7.89 -4.58
CA TYR A 129 2.96 8.36 -5.60
C TYR A 129 2.54 9.70 -6.20
N ASP A 130 1.29 9.82 -6.64
CA ASP A 130 0.78 11.05 -7.25
C ASP A 130 0.94 12.23 -6.27
N PHE A 131 0.68 12.02 -4.99
CA PHE A 131 0.83 13.03 -3.95
C PHE A 131 2.30 13.41 -3.70
N CYS A 132 3.18 12.44 -3.49
CA CYS A 132 4.62 12.71 -3.30
C CYS A 132 5.26 13.34 -4.53
N ASN A 133 4.81 12.98 -5.74
CA ASN A 133 5.28 13.59 -6.98
C ASN A 133 4.85 15.05 -7.09
N GLN A 134 3.62 15.42 -6.71
CA GLN A 134 3.16 16.81 -6.65
C GLN A 134 3.99 17.66 -5.67
N LEU A 135 4.49 17.06 -4.60
CA LEU A 135 5.38 17.71 -3.64
C LEU A 135 6.87 17.77 -4.09
N GLY A 136 7.21 17.26 -5.28
CA GLY A 136 8.60 17.24 -5.78
C GLY A 136 9.52 16.27 -5.02
N LEU A 137 8.96 15.28 -4.34
CA LEU A 137 9.73 14.33 -3.52
C LEU A 137 10.28 13.16 -4.33
N THR A 138 9.59 12.78 -5.41
CA THR A 138 9.97 11.66 -6.28
C THR A 138 10.80 12.12 -7.47
N GLY A 139 11.57 11.21 -8.04
CA GLY A 139 12.37 11.43 -9.23
C GLY A 139 12.11 10.39 -10.31
N ASP A 140 13.07 10.26 -11.23
CA ASP A 140 12.93 9.39 -12.39
C ASP A 140 12.91 7.90 -12.02
N PHE A 141 13.67 7.49 -11.00
CA PHE A 141 13.73 6.09 -10.57
C PHE A 141 12.39 5.64 -9.95
N ILE A 142 11.85 6.39 -8.98
CA ILE A 142 10.56 6.04 -8.36
C ILE A 142 9.44 6.12 -9.41
N ARG A 143 9.47 7.05 -10.34
CA ARG A 143 8.51 7.14 -11.44
C ARG A 143 8.49 5.86 -12.30
N LEU A 144 9.66 5.37 -12.69
CA LEU A 144 9.79 4.12 -13.46
C LEU A 144 9.36 2.91 -12.64
N LEU A 145 9.75 2.85 -11.36
CA LEU A 145 9.36 1.79 -10.44
C LEU A 145 7.85 1.70 -10.30
N ILE A 146 7.18 2.82 -10.05
CA ILE A 146 5.71 2.83 -9.86
C ILE A 146 4.99 2.43 -11.15
N LYS A 147 5.47 2.87 -12.31
CA LYS A 147 4.94 2.40 -13.60
C LYS A 147 5.04 0.88 -13.71
N GLN A 148 6.21 0.31 -13.47
CA GLN A 148 6.44 -1.14 -13.51
C GLN A 148 5.59 -1.87 -12.46
N THR A 149 5.47 -1.31 -11.27
CA THR A 149 4.67 -1.86 -10.17
C THR A 149 3.19 -1.94 -10.53
N ILE A 150 2.63 -0.89 -11.13
CA ILE A 150 1.23 -0.87 -11.59
C ILE A 150 1.00 -1.89 -12.72
N GLU A 151 1.91 -1.97 -13.68
CA GLU A 151 1.84 -2.93 -14.78
C GLU A 151 1.89 -4.37 -14.26
N THR A 152 2.80 -4.66 -13.34
CA THR A 152 2.94 -5.98 -12.70
C THR A 152 1.68 -6.38 -11.94
N ALA A 153 1.13 -5.49 -11.12
CA ALA A 153 -0.09 -5.76 -10.38
C ALA A 153 -1.29 -6.04 -11.32
N LYS A 154 -1.44 -5.26 -12.40
CA LYS A 154 -2.47 -5.49 -13.40
C LYS A 154 -2.31 -6.86 -14.10
N GLU A 155 -1.09 -7.23 -14.45
CA GLU A 155 -0.80 -8.52 -15.06
C GLU A 155 -1.13 -9.68 -14.12
N ILE A 156 -0.73 -9.59 -12.85
CA ILE A 156 -1.06 -10.59 -11.83
C ILE A 156 -2.59 -10.72 -11.68
N TYR A 157 -3.32 -9.61 -11.57
CA TYR A 157 -4.78 -9.65 -11.43
C TYR A 157 -5.52 -10.15 -12.67
N THR A 158 -4.90 -10.09 -13.85
CA THR A 158 -5.49 -10.58 -15.11
C THR A 158 -5.17 -12.05 -15.34
N ASN A 159 -3.91 -12.46 -15.06
CA ASN A 159 -3.39 -13.76 -15.45
C ASN A 159 -3.43 -14.80 -14.32
N THR A 160 -3.87 -14.40 -13.11
CA THR A 160 -3.96 -15.30 -11.96
C THR A 160 -5.30 -15.14 -11.23
N ASP A 161 -5.70 -16.17 -10.50
CA ASP A 161 -6.90 -16.16 -9.67
C ASP A 161 -6.62 -15.71 -8.21
N ILE A 162 -5.48 -15.03 -7.97
CA ILE A 162 -5.05 -14.63 -6.62
C ILE A 162 -6.09 -13.76 -5.90
N ALA A 163 -6.80 -12.89 -6.63
CA ALA A 163 -7.85 -12.03 -6.10
C ALA A 163 -9.22 -12.71 -5.97
N ARG A 164 -9.39 -13.91 -6.54
CA ARG A 164 -10.68 -14.63 -6.55
C ARG A 164 -10.87 -15.54 -5.34
N ASN A 165 -9.77 -15.94 -4.69
CA ASN A 165 -9.77 -16.92 -3.60
C ASN A 165 -9.36 -16.29 -2.26
N PRO A 166 -10.24 -15.52 -1.58
CA PRO A 166 -9.94 -14.93 -0.29
C PRO A 166 -9.72 -16.02 0.78
N VAL A 167 -8.82 -15.77 1.73
CA VAL A 167 -8.44 -16.73 2.78
C VAL A 167 -8.75 -16.20 4.17
N SER A 168 -8.91 -14.90 4.35
CA SER A 168 -9.22 -14.34 5.67
C SER A 168 -10.67 -14.63 6.05
N VAL A 169 -10.87 -15.00 7.33
CA VAL A 169 -12.21 -15.25 7.91
C VAL A 169 -13.15 -14.08 7.65
N ALA A 170 -12.67 -12.84 7.85
CA ALA A 170 -13.47 -11.63 7.64
C ALA A 170 -13.90 -11.47 6.17
N SER A 171 -12.98 -11.69 5.20
CA SER A 171 -13.30 -11.57 3.77
C SER A 171 -14.27 -12.64 3.30
N LEU A 172 -14.11 -13.86 3.80
CA LEU A 172 -15.02 -14.97 3.48
C LEU A 172 -16.41 -14.77 4.08
N ALA A 173 -16.49 -14.36 5.34
CA ALA A 173 -17.74 -14.01 6.00
C ALA A 173 -18.49 -12.90 5.24
N TYR A 174 -17.76 -11.85 4.86
CA TYR A 174 -18.35 -10.76 4.09
C TYR A 174 -18.81 -11.19 2.70
N ARG A 175 -18.03 -12.06 2.02
CA ARG A 175 -18.41 -12.59 0.71
C ARG A 175 -19.69 -13.41 0.78
N GLN A 176 -19.81 -14.34 1.76
CA GLN A 176 -21.04 -15.12 1.98
C GLN A 176 -22.25 -14.20 2.27
N LEU A 177 -22.04 -13.15 3.07
CA LEU A 177 -23.08 -12.15 3.32
C LEU A 177 -23.53 -11.44 2.03
N ARG A 178 -22.60 -11.08 1.16
CA ARG A 178 -22.92 -10.42 -0.12
C ARG A 178 -23.72 -11.31 -1.07
N GLU A 179 -23.45 -12.61 -1.07
CA GLU A 179 -24.20 -13.61 -1.85
C GLU A 179 -25.67 -13.71 -1.45
N LEU A 180 -26.01 -13.30 -0.19
CA LEU A 180 -27.39 -13.20 0.29
C LEU A 180 -28.13 -11.94 -0.18
N GLY A 181 -27.50 -11.05 -0.95
CA GLY A 181 -28.16 -9.88 -1.54
C GLY A 181 -28.57 -8.80 -0.53
N ILE A 182 -27.88 -8.68 0.62
CA ILE A 182 -28.20 -7.70 1.69
C ILE A 182 -28.05 -6.27 1.15
N LYS A 183 -29.04 -5.44 1.36
CA LYS A 183 -29.08 -4.03 0.95
C LYS A 183 -28.17 -3.16 1.80
N ASN A 184 -27.71 -2.05 1.26
CA ASN A 184 -26.76 -1.16 1.95
C ASN A 184 -27.37 -0.35 3.10
N ASP A 185 -28.70 -0.25 3.18
CA ASP A 185 -29.46 0.38 4.25
C ASP A 185 -29.77 -0.58 5.42
N ALA A 186 -29.39 -1.86 5.31
CA ALA A 186 -29.59 -2.88 6.33
C ALA A 186 -29.03 -2.46 7.69
N ARG A 187 -29.77 -2.80 8.76
CA ARG A 187 -29.37 -2.57 10.15
C ARG A 187 -28.37 -3.65 10.57
N ILE A 188 -27.14 -3.25 10.80
CA ILE A 188 -26.04 -4.14 11.13
C ILE A 188 -25.65 -3.98 12.59
N ILE A 189 -25.70 -5.07 13.33
CA ILE A 189 -25.26 -5.12 14.72
C ILE A 189 -23.94 -5.87 14.79
N PHE A 190 -22.93 -5.24 15.39
CA PHE A 190 -21.68 -5.88 15.77
C PHE A 190 -21.69 -6.18 17.27
N VAL A 191 -21.46 -7.42 17.63
CA VAL A 191 -21.20 -7.86 19.00
C VAL A 191 -19.73 -8.24 19.11
N GLY A 192 -19.00 -7.41 19.85
CA GLY A 192 -17.54 -7.44 19.92
C GLY A 192 -16.89 -6.36 19.04
N SER A 193 -15.70 -5.88 19.47
CA SER A 193 -14.91 -4.87 18.77
C SER A 193 -13.44 -5.29 18.62
N GLY A 194 -13.21 -6.61 18.48
CA GLY A 194 -11.89 -7.19 18.22
C GLY A 194 -11.41 -6.98 16.79
N GLU A 195 -10.18 -7.41 16.50
CA GLU A 195 -9.50 -7.23 15.21
C GLU A 195 -10.33 -7.73 14.02
N THR A 196 -10.94 -8.92 14.13
CA THR A 196 -11.77 -9.48 13.05
C THR A 196 -12.94 -8.56 12.70
N ASN A 197 -13.63 -8.00 13.71
CA ASN A 197 -14.72 -7.07 13.48
C ASN A 197 -14.23 -5.72 12.93
N ILE A 198 -13.03 -5.28 13.30
CA ILE A 198 -12.40 -4.09 12.71
C ILE A 198 -12.08 -4.34 11.22
N VAL A 199 -11.53 -5.49 10.88
CA VAL A 199 -11.27 -5.86 9.48
C VAL A 199 -12.59 -5.96 8.70
N LEU A 200 -13.57 -6.65 9.27
CA LEU A 200 -14.88 -6.82 8.64
C LEU A 200 -15.61 -5.48 8.42
N SER A 201 -15.49 -4.55 9.37
CA SER A 201 -16.09 -3.21 9.27
C SER A 201 -15.62 -2.42 8.06
N LYS A 202 -14.35 -2.60 7.64
CA LYS A 202 -13.79 -1.95 6.44
C LYS A 202 -14.50 -2.41 5.15
N TYR A 203 -14.88 -3.69 5.08
CA TYR A 203 -15.65 -4.19 3.94
C TYR A 203 -17.03 -3.53 3.86
N PHE A 204 -17.71 -3.35 5.00
CA PHE A 204 -18.99 -2.67 5.03
C PHE A 204 -18.88 -1.20 4.62
N GLN A 205 -17.87 -0.49 5.09
CA GLN A 205 -17.62 0.90 4.68
C GLN A 205 -17.35 1.01 3.17
N LYS A 206 -16.50 0.15 2.64
CA LYS A 206 -16.15 0.09 1.21
C LYS A 206 -17.39 -0.04 0.32
N HIS A 207 -18.38 -0.80 0.78
CA HIS A 207 -19.64 -1.02 0.07
C HIS A 207 -20.77 -0.10 0.51
N LYS A 208 -20.42 1.01 1.23
CA LYS A 208 -21.34 2.10 1.58
C LYS A 208 -22.54 1.70 2.46
N PHE A 209 -22.38 0.69 3.33
CA PHE A 209 -23.32 0.48 4.41
C PHE A 209 -23.25 1.62 5.41
N ALA A 210 -24.37 2.00 6.04
CA ALA A 210 -24.44 3.20 6.86
C ALA A 210 -25.11 3.02 8.23
N ASN A 211 -25.78 1.89 8.48
CA ASN A 211 -26.63 1.73 9.67
C ASN A 211 -26.02 0.70 10.64
N PHE A 212 -25.14 1.18 11.54
CA PHE A 212 -24.36 0.33 12.44
C PHE A 212 -24.69 0.58 13.90
N THR A 213 -24.77 -0.54 14.64
CA THR A 213 -24.86 -0.55 16.10
C THR A 213 -23.82 -1.51 16.64
N ILE A 214 -23.03 -1.08 17.62
CA ILE A 214 -21.92 -1.85 18.17
C ILE A 214 -22.14 -2.10 19.64
N PHE A 215 -22.12 -3.38 20.05
CA PHE A 215 -22.15 -3.81 21.43
C PHE A 215 -20.82 -4.43 21.83
N ASN A 216 -20.25 -4.00 22.95
CA ASN A 216 -19.02 -4.59 23.47
C ASN A 216 -19.00 -4.52 25.00
N ARG A 217 -18.31 -5.47 25.63
CA ARG A 217 -18.14 -5.47 27.09
C ARG A 217 -17.54 -4.18 27.63
N THR A 218 -16.55 -3.63 26.91
CA THR A 218 -15.93 -2.33 27.21
C THR A 218 -16.50 -1.29 26.28
N LEU A 219 -17.29 -0.34 26.83
CA LEU A 219 -17.94 0.71 26.05
C LEU A 219 -16.95 1.54 25.21
N GLU A 220 -15.78 1.86 25.75
CA GLU A 220 -14.77 2.65 25.04
C GLU A 220 -14.28 1.96 23.76
N ARG A 221 -14.14 0.63 23.76
CA ARG A 221 -13.81 -0.13 22.55
C ARG A 221 -14.98 -0.12 21.55
N ALA A 222 -16.22 -0.20 22.02
CA ALA A 222 -17.39 -0.05 21.17
C ALA A 222 -17.42 1.35 20.51
N LYS A 223 -17.16 2.40 21.27
CA LYS A 223 -17.09 3.80 20.76
C LYS A 223 -16.01 3.97 19.70
N LYS A 224 -14.81 3.35 19.87
CA LYS A 224 -13.75 3.40 18.85
C LYS A 224 -14.24 2.82 17.51
N LEU A 225 -14.83 1.63 17.51
CA LEU A 225 -15.37 1.02 16.29
C LEU A 225 -16.57 1.79 15.72
N ALA A 226 -17.46 2.27 16.59
CA ALA A 226 -18.61 3.09 16.19
C ALA A 226 -18.18 4.42 15.52
N LYS A 227 -17.12 5.05 16.00
CA LYS A 227 -16.54 6.25 15.36
C LYS A 227 -16.07 5.96 13.93
N ILE A 228 -15.40 4.83 13.73
CA ILE A 228 -14.95 4.39 12.39
C ILE A 228 -16.16 4.19 11.47
N LEU A 229 -17.22 3.51 11.95
CA LEU A 229 -18.39 3.15 11.16
C LEU A 229 -19.47 4.27 11.12
N LYS A 230 -19.27 5.37 11.84
CA LYS A 230 -20.28 6.43 12.06
C LYS A 230 -21.60 5.86 12.65
N GLY A 231 -21.46 4.82 13.50
CA GLY A 231 -22.57 4.08 14.12
C GLY A 231 -22.82 4.48 15.58
N LYS A 232 -23.64 3.68 16.27
CA LYS A 232 -23.97 3.83 17.69
C LYS A 232 -23.24 2.78 18.51
N ALA A 233 -22.80 3.14 19.72
CA ALA A 233 -22.09 2.26 20.64
C ALA A 233 -22.89 2.07 21.93
N TYR A 234 -22.91 0.85 22.42
CA TYR A 234 -23.59 0.43 23.64
C TYR A 234 -22.74 -0.58 24.43
N GLU A 235 -22.99 -0.70 25.72
CA GLU A 235 -22.46 -1.80 26.51
C GLU A 235 -23.14 -3.11 26.16
N LEU A 236 -22.41 -4.23 26.29
CA LEU A 236 -22.94 -5.57 26.00
C LEU A 236 -24.17 -5.91 26.86
N SER A 237 -24.21 -5.43 28.11
CA SER A 237 -25.33 -5.59 29.05
C SER A 237 -26.64 -4.97 28.52
N GLU A 238 -26.57 -3.98 27.64
CA GLU A 238 -27.74 -3.35 27.04
C GLU A 238 -28.35 -4.13 25.88
N LEU A 239 -27.65 -5.17 25.38
CA LEU A 239 -28.10 -5.96 24.24
C LEU A 239 -29.46 -6.64 24.50
N ILE A 240 -29.69 -7.13 25.71
CA ILE A 240 -30.95 -7.78 26.09
C ILE A 240 -32.16 -6.83 26.04
N LYS A 241 -31.92 -5.51 26.20
CA LYS A 241 -32.99 -4.47 26.20
C LYS A 241 -33.17 -3.84 24.82
N TYR A 242 -32.33 -4.20 23.84
CA TYR A 242 -32.35 -3.57 22.52
C TYR A 242 -33.50 -4.13 21.67
N LYS A 243 -34.43 -3.23 21.24
CA LYS A 243 -35.66 -3.59 20.51
C LYS A 243 -35.81 -2.93 19.15
N LYS A 244 -34.68 -2.40 18.58
CA LYS A 244 -34.74 -1.67 17.29
C LYS A 244 -34.64 -2.57 16.08
N GLY A 245 -34.63 -3.90 16.29
CA GLY A 245 -34.48 -4.87 15.22
C GLY A 245 -33.06 -4.91 14.63
N PHE A 246 -32.83 -5.86 13.74
CA PHE A 246 -31.61 -5.99 12.96
C PHE A 246 -31.90 -6.73 11.65
N ASP A 247 -31.03 -6.61 10.69
CA ASP A 247 -31.06 -7.39 9.47
C ASP A 247 -29.83 -8.31 9.40
N VAL A 248 -28.69 -7.84 9.91
CA VAL A 248 -27.45 -8.63 10.05
C VAL A 248 -26.89 -8.48 11.46
N LEU A 249 -26.62 -9.60 12.12
CA LEU A 249 -25.96 -9.66 13.42
C LEU A 249 -24.61 -10.38 13.27
N ILE A 250 -23.54 -9.70 13.65
CA ILE A 250 -22.18 -10.21 13.57
C ILE A 250 -21.66 -10.40 14.99
N VAL A 251 -21.37 -11.63 15.34
CA VAL A 251 -20.89 -12.01 16.68
C VAL A 251 -19.46 -12.49 16.56
N CYS A 252 -18.53 -11.75 17.15
CA CYS A 252 -17.11 -12.10 17.19
C CYS A 252 -16.50 -11.58 18.49
N THR A 253 -16.50 -12.43 19.50
CA THR A 253 -15.95 -12.12 20.81
C THR A 253 -15.04 -13.24 21.29
N SER A 254 -14.22 -12.95 22.29
CA SER A 254 -13.40 -13.92 23.02
C SER A 254 -14.11 -14.50 24.26
N SER A 255 -15.44 -14.33 24.37
CA SER A 255 -16.21 -14.88 25.49
C SER A 255 -16.27 -16.41 25.39
N SER A 256 -16.08 -17.08 26.51
CA SER A 256 -16.34 -18.52 26.66
C SER A 256 -17.82 -18.83 26.77
N GLU A 257 -18.66 -17.84 27.04
CA GLU A 257 -20.08 -18.00 27.26
C GLU A 257 -20.90 -17.67 26.00
N THR A 258 -22.08 -18.27 25.89
CA THR A 258 -23.08 -17.93 24.88
C THR A 258 -23.61 -16.54 25.14
N ILE A 259 -23.51 -15.67 24.14
CA ILE A 259 -23.96 -14.28 24.23
C ILE A 259 -25.36 -14.13 23.63
N ILE A 260 -25.62 -14.75 22.50
CA ILE A 260 -26.92 -14.68 21.82
C ILE A 260 -27.74 -15.88 22.23
N THR A 261 -28.46 -15.74 23.32
CA THR A 261 -29.46 -16.69 23.79
C THR A 261 -30.77 -16.54 23.01
N LYS A 262 -31.66 -17.55 23.10
CA LYS A 262 -33.00 -17.49 22.50
C LYS A 262 -33.79 -16.27 22.97
N LEU A 263 -33.65 -15.90 24.27
CA LEU A 263 -34.29 -14.72 24.83
C LEU A 263 -33.79 -13.44 24.18
N ILE A 264 -32.46 -13.26 24.08
CA ILE A 264 -31.85 -12.08 23.44
C ILE A 264 -32.22 -12.03 21.96
N TYR A 265 -32.17 -13.14 21.25
CA TYR A 265 -32.56 -13.21 19.85
C TYR A 265 -34.02 -12.77 19.63
N ASN A 266 -34.94 -13.30 20.42
CA ASN A 266 -36.36 -12.95 20.32
C ASN A 266 -36.59 -11.46 20.60
N ASN A 267 -35.89 -10.88 21.57
CA ASN A 267 -35.96 -9.43 21.84
C ASN A 267 -35.40 -8.59 20.69
N LEU A 268 -34.31 -9.05 20.06
CA LEU A 268 -33.69 -8.37 18.90
C LEU A 268 -34.58 -8.43 17.66
N VAL A 269 -35.22 -9.57 17.38
CA VAL A 269 -36.13 -9.74 16.23
C VAL A 269 -37.44 -9.02 16.45
N ALA A 270 -37.90 -8.92 17.73
CA ALA A 270 -39.19 -8.38 18.10
C ALA A 270 -40.34 -9.05 17.32
N SER A 271 -41.16 -8.30 16.59
CA SER A 271 -42.26 -8.80 15.76
C SER A 271 -41.93 -8.86 14.26
N GLU A 272 -40.65 -8.74 13.88
CA GLU A 272 -40.26 -8.69 12.47
C GLU A 272 -40.27 -10.09 11.83
N LEU A 273 -40.94 -10.22 10.68
CA LEU A 273 -41.03 -11.48 9.94
C LEU A 273 -39.95 -11.64 8.87
N SER A 274 -39.14 -10.59 8.64
CA SER A 274 -38.08 -10.61 7.65
C SER A 274 -36.98 -11.62 8.01
N LYS A 275 -36.46 -12.31 6.99
CA LYS A 275 -35.34 -13.25 7.18
C LYS A 275 -34.10 -12.52 7.69
N LYS A 276 -33.51 -13.02 8.76
CA LYS A 276 -32.34 -12.45 9.43
C LYS A 276 -31.07 -13.18 9.02
N VAL A 277 -29.93 -12.49 9.19
CA VAL A 277 -28.61 -13.10 8.99
C VAL A 277 -27.82 -13.01 10.29
N ILE A 278 -27.26 -14.12 10.74
CA ILE A 278 -26.28 -14.14 11.83
C ILE A 278 -24.96 -14.69 11.30
N ILE A 279 -23.89 -13.93 11.53
CA ILE A 279 -22.51 -14.37 11.28
C ILE A 279 -21.84 -14.56 12.62
N ASN A 280 -21.55 -15.81 12.98
CA ASN A 280 -20.87 -16.13 14.22
C ASN A 280 -19.41 -16.52 13.97
N LEU A 281 -18.50 -15.64 14.37
CA LEU A 281 -17.05 -15.80 14.25
C LEU A 281 -16.38 -16.07 15.61
N GLY A 282 -17.16 -16.21 16.68
CA GLY A 282 -16.66 -16.51 18.03
C GLY A 282 -16.22 -17.95 18.18
N ILE A 283 -15.15 -18.17 18.94
CA ILE A 283 -14.68 -19.48 19.39
C ILE A 283 -14.42 -19.37 20.90
N PRO A 284 -15.13 -20.18 21.72
CA PRO A 284 -16.23 -21.10 21.38
C PRO A 284 -17.46 -20.34 20.83
N ASN A 285 -18.46 -21.12 20.37
CA ASN A 285 -19.67 -20.58 19.76
C ASN A 285 -20.42 -19.63 20.71
N ASN A 286 -20.62 -18.39 20.30
CA ASN A 286 -21.30 -17.38 21.10
C ASN A 286 -22.82 -17.27 20.81
N VAL A 287 -23.38 -18.13 19.95
CA VAL A 287 -24.80 -18.18 19.59
C VAL A 287 -25.38 -19.54 20.02
N GLU A 288 -26.52 -19.50 20.70
CA GLU A 288 -27.23 -20.69 21.16
C GLU A 288 -27.70 -21.57 20.00
N SER A 289 -27.57 -22.89 20.13
CA SER A 289 -27.90 -23.85 19.06
C SER A 289 -29.35 -23.77 18.61
N GLU A 290 -30.29 -23.49 19.50
CA GLU A 290 -31.69 -23.30 19.14
C GLU A 290 -31.94 -22.08 18.27
N VAL A 291 -31.11 -21.01 18.40
CA VAL A 291 -31.14 -19.86 17.54
C VAL A 291 -30.53 -20.17 16.18
N ALA A 292 -29.36 -20.80 16.18
CA ALA A 292 -28.65 -21.16 14.96
C ALA A 292 -29.44 -22.07 14.00
N ASN A 293 -30.30 -22.95 14.55
CA ASN A 293 -31.09 -23.93 13.80
C ASN A 293 -32.46 -23.40 13.32
N GLN A 294 -32.76 -22.11 13.48
CA GLN A 294 -34.05 -21.55 13.04
C GLN A 294 -34.15 -21.48 11.51
N LYS A 295 -35.24 -21.99 10.93
CA LYS A 295 -35.48 -21.97 9.47
C LYS A 295 -35.58 -20.59 8.86
N SER A 296 -35.99 -19.59 9.67
CA SER A 296 -36.10 -18.18 9.27
C SER A 296 -34.77 -17.42 9.30
N LEU A 297 -33.66 -18.08 9.62
CA LEU A 297 -32.35 -17.50 9.79
C LEU A 297 -31.36 -17.99 8.73
N ASN A 298 -30.59 -17.10 8.16
CA ASN A 298 -29.35 -17.44 7.46
C ASN A 298 -28.20 -17.42 8.48
N TYR A 299 -27.69 -18.58 8.82
CA TYR A 299 -26.61 -18.72 9.79
C TYR A 299 -25.30 -19.06 9.10
N ILE A 300 -24.28 -18.23 9.33
CA ILE A 300 -22.91 -18.40 8.83
C ILE A 300 -22.01 -18.59 10.05
N ASP A 301 -21.40 -19.76 10.16
CA ASP A 301 -20.52 -20.08 11.29
C ASP A 301 -19.03 -20.05 10.91
N ILE A 302 -18.20 -19.94 11.94
CA ILE A 302 -16.73 -19.91 11.80
C ILE A 302 -16.17 -21.22 11.19
N ASN A 303 -16.82 -22.36 11.41
CA ASN A 303 -16.31 -23.65 10.93
C ASN A 303 -16.52 -23.79 9.43
N SER A 304 -17.69 -23.39 8.92
CA SER A 304 -17.96 -23.36 7.47
C SER A 304 -16.99 -22.40 6.75
N ILE A 305 -16.68 -21.27 7.38
CA ILE A 305 -15.71 -20.29 6.85
C ILE A 305 -14.29 -20.88 6.86
N LYS A 306 -13.87 -21.56 7.92
CA LYS A 306 -12.55 -22.20 7.99
C LYS A 306 -12.37 -23.28 6.93
N ILE A 307 -13.34 -24.14 6.71
CA ILE A 307 -13.30 -25.16 5.64
C ILE A 307 -13.15 -24.50 4.26
N CYS A 308 -13.88 -23.41 4.02
CA CYS A 308 -13.74 -22.64 2.80
C CYS A 308 -12.35 -21.98 2.67
N ALA A 309 -11.81 -21.45 3.77
CA ALA A 309 -10.48 -20.87 3.82
C ALA A 309 -9.38 -21.89 3.50
N GLU A 310 -9.47 -23.09 4.06
CA GLU A 310 -8.50 -24.18 3.80
C GLU A 310 -8.50 -24.63 2.34
N LYS A 311 -9.68 -24.80 1.73
CA LYS A 311 -9.79 -25.10 0.29
C LYS A 311 -9.18 -23.97 -0.55
N ASN A 312 -9.49 -22.75 -0.22
CA ASN A 312 -8.93 -21.58 -0.93
C ASN A 312 -7.42 -21.46 -0.74
N LEU A 313 -6.88 -21.84 0.41
CA LEU A 313 -5.44 -21.83 0.67
C LEU A 313 -4.67 -22.77 -0.26
N GLN A 314 -5.20 -23.96 -0.53
CA GLN A 314 -4.58 -24.91 -1.47
C GLN A 314 -4.56 -24.36 -2.92
N LEU A 315 -5.68 -23.82 -3.37
CA LEU A 315 -5.77 -23.17 -4.67
C LEU A 315 -4.82 -21.99 -4.75
N ARG A 316 -4.74 -21.21 -3.69
CA ARG A 316 -3.91 -20.02 -3.60
C ARG A 316 -2.42 -20.32 -3.62
N LYS A 317 -1.94 -21.41 -3.01
CA LYS A 317 -0.52 -21.79 -3.09
C LYS A 317 -0.06 -21.92 -4.54
N LYS A 318 -0.89 -22.50 -5.42
CA LYS A 318 -0.60 -22.60 -6.85
C LYS A 318 -0.56 -21.23 -7.53
N GLU A 319 -1.48 -20.35 -7.17
CA GLU A 319 -1.53 -18.99 -7.72
C GLU A 319 -0.37 -18.11 -7.23
N ILE A 320 0.07 -18.26 -5.97
CA ILE A 320 1.25 -17.55 -5.45
C ILE A 320 2.50 -17.88 -6.27
N ILE A 321 2.71 -19.17 -6.61
CA ILE A 321 3.85 -19.57 -7.45
C ILE A 321 3.82 -18.87 -8.81
N LYS A 322 2.64 -18.77 -9.45
CA LYS A 322 2.48 -18.03 -10.70
C LYS A 322 2.80 -16.54 -10.52
N CYS A 323 2.30 -15.94 -9.43
CA CYS A 323 2.57 -14.54 -9.10
C CYS A 323 4.07 -14.28 -8.89
N GLU A 324 4.75 -15.17 -8.16
CA GLU A 324 6.19 -15.05 -7.91
C GLU A 324 7.01 -15.13 -9.20
N LEU A 325 6.63 -16.00 -10.14
CA LEU A 325 7.26 -16.06 -11.45
C LEU A 325 7.08 -14.76 -12.24
N ILE A 326 5.87 -14.19 -12.24
CA ILE A 326 5.61 -12.90 -12.88
C ILE A 326 6.48 -11.80 -12.22
N ILE A 327 6.51 -11.75 -10.88
CA ILE A 327 7.32 -10.76 -10.14
C ILE A 327 8.78 -10.89 -10.50
N LYS A 328 9.35 -12.10 -10.50
CA LYS A 328 10.75 -12.32 -10.85
C LYS A 328 11.08 -11.82 -12.26
N ASN A 329 10.23 -12.14 -13.24
CA ASN A 329 10.40 -11.68 -14.62
C ASN A 329 10.32 -10.14 -14.72
N LYS A 330 9.37 -9.53 -14.00
CA LYS A 330 9.20 -8.06 -13.97
C LYS A 330 10.33 -7.35 -13.22
N THR A 331 10.87 -7.95 -12.17
CA THR A 331 12.06 -7.45 -11.47
C THR A 331 13.25 -7.40 -12.42
N ASN A 332 13.54 -8.51 -13.14
CA ASN A 332 14.61 -8.53 -14.12
C ASN A 332 14.40 -7.48 -15.22
N ARG A 333 13.19 -7.38 -15.74
CA ARG A 333 12.88 -6.35 -16.75
C ARG A 333 13.06 -4.93 -16.22
N PHE A 334 12.72 -4.68 -14.97
CA PHE A 334 12.94 -3.36 -14.34
C PHE A 334 14.43 -3.05 -14.19
N ILE A 335 15.25 -4.03 -13.84
CA ILE A 335 16.71 -3.88 -13.79
C ILE A 335 17.26 -3.46 -15.17
N GLU A 336 16.81 -4.13 -16.22
CA GLU A 336 17.18 -3.77 -17.60
C GLU A 336 16.75 -2.34 -17.95
N LEU A 337 15.52 -1.97 -17.63
CA LEU A 337 15.00 -0.62 -17.85
C LEU A 337 15.83 0.45 -17.12
N CYS A 338 16.26 0.17 -15.89
CA CYS A 338 17.15 1.08 -15.15
C CYS A 338 18.51 1.22 -15.83
N HIS A 339 19.08 0.13 -16.35
CA HIS A 339 20.33 0.20 -17.12
C HIS A 339 20.15 0.99 -18.41
N GLU A 340 19.08 0.72 -19.18
CA GLU A 340 18.75 1.48 -20.37
C GLU A 340 18.63 2.99 -20.09
N ARG A 341 17.95 3.31 -18.98
CA ARG A 341 17.73 4.70 -18.57
C ARG A 341 19.02 5.42 -18.14
N ASN A 342 19.88 4.75 -17.39
CA ASN A 342 21.18 5.31 -16.99
C ASN A 342 22.04 5.65 -18.20
N ILE A 343 22.01 4.79 -19.23
CA ILE A 343 22.71 5.03 -20.48
C ILE A 343 22.11 6.23 -21.23
N GLU A 344 20.78 6.32 -21.31
CA GLU A 344 20.11 7.50 -21.91
C GLU A 344 20.49 8.81 -21.21
N LEU A 345 20.53 8.78 -19.87
CA LEU A 345 20.93 9.96 -19.07
C LEU A 345 22.39 10.34 -19.31
N ALA A 346 23.28 9.34 -19.36
CA ALA A 346 24.70 9.57 -19.66
C ALA A 346 24.87 10.19 -21.05
N PHE A 347 24.09 9.75 -22.04
CA PHE A 347 24.13 10.33 -23.38
C PHE A 347 23.55 11.73 -23.43
N GLY A 348 22.58 12.06 -22.59
CA GLY A 348 22.03 13.41 -22.44
C GLY A 348 23.04 14.46 -21.95
N GLU A 349 24.14 14.03 -21.32
CA GLU A 349 25.24 14.92 -20.91
C GLU A 349 26.22 15.27 -22.04
N ILE A 350 26.28 14.47 -23.12
CA ILE A 350 27.19 14.70 -24.26
C ILE A 350 26.95 16.08 -24.89
N PRO A 351 25.71 16.47 -25.26
CA PRO A 351 25.47 17.80 -25.86
C PRO A 351 25.89 18.95 -24.93
N LYS A 352 25.69 18.83 -23.62
CA LYS A 352 26.09 19.86 -22.65
C LYS A 352 27.62 20.03 -22.63
N LYS A 353 28.36 18.92 -22.59
CA LYS A 353 29.82 18.92 -22.58
C LYS A 353 30.37 19.45 -23.88
N VAL A 354 29.79 19.09 -25.04
CA VAL A 354 30.18 19.61 -26.35
C VAL A 354 29.96 21.11 -26.43
N LYS A 355 28.81 21.61 -25.94
CA LYS A 355 28.52 23.04 -25.87
C LYS A 355 29.50 23.77 -24.95
N ALA A 356 29.82 23.25 -23.80
CA ALA A 356 30.80 23.82 -22.88
C ALA A 356 32.21 23.92 -23.52
N ILE A 357 32.63 22.86 -24.21
CA ILE A 357 33.91 22.86 -24.95
C ILE A 357 33.92 23.93 -26.05
N LYS A 358 32.82 24.09 -26.80
CA LYS A 358 32.67 25.12 -27.80
C LYS A 358 32.78 26.52 -27.19
N GLU A 359 32.06 26.77 -26.09
CA GLU A 359 32.08 28.07 -25.39
C GLU A 359 33.48 28.39 -24.87
N LEU A 360 34.18 27.42 -24.27
CA LEU A 360 35.54 27.56 -23.82
C LEU A 360 36.49 27.91 -24.99
N ALA A 361 36.37 27.19 -26.10
CA ALA A 361 37.19 27.46 -27.30
C ALA A 361 37.00 28.87 -27.83
N ILE A 362 35.76 29.33 -27.96
CA ILE A 362 35.44 30.63 -28.51
C ILE A 362 35.81 31.77 -27.57
N ASN A 363 35.48 31.63 -26.28
CA ASN A 363 35.56 32.72 -25.32
C ASN A 363 36.91 32.83 -24.60
N GLU A 364 37.68 31.72 -24.55
CA GLU A 364 38.93 31.69 -23.80
C GLU A 364 40.12 31.28 -24.68
N VAL A 365 40.10 30.09 -25.28
CA VAL A 365 41.30 29.52 -25.95
C VAL A 365 41.65 30.34 -27.20
N PHE A 366 40.69 30.64 -28.06
CA PHE A 366 40.88 31.35 -29.34
C PHE A 366 40.28 32.76 -29.33
N ALA A 367 39.94 33.33 -28.18
CA ALA A 367 39.28 34.63 -28.07
C ALA A 367 40.05 35.75 -28.76
N LYS A 368 41.40 35.77 -28.65
CA LYS A 368 42.24 36.78 -29.30
C LYS A 368 42.21 36.69 -30.82
N ASP A 369 42.28 35.50 -31.36
CA ASP A 369 42.30 35.27 -32.83
C ASP A 369 40.92 35.53 -33.43
N ILE A 370 39.83 35.13 -32.72
CA ILE A 370 38.46 35.38 -33.15
C ILE A 370 38.14 36.90 -33.19
N ASN A 371 38.70 37.66 -32.25
CA ASN A 371 38.52 39.11 -32.22
C ASN A 371 39.19 39.83 -33.42
N LEU A 372 40.16 39.19 -34.08
CA LEU A 372 40.83 39.71 -35.31
C LEU A 372 40.02 39.40 -36.57
N LEU A 373 39.00 38.53 -36.52
CA LEU A 373 38.14 38.23 -37.67
C LEU A 373 37.18 39.41 -37.95
N ASP A 374 36.93 39.63 -39.23
CA ASP A 374 35.84 40.50 -39.68
C ASP A 374 34.48 39.86 -39.39
N ASP A 375 33.41 40.61 -39.57
CA ASP A 375 32.05 40.17 -39.28
C ASP A 375 31.65 38.95 -40.12
N HIS A 376 32.10 38.86 -41.37
CA HIS A 376 31.86 37.73 -42.23
C HIS A 376 32.60 36.48 -41.74
N GLY A 377 33.84 36.61 -41.33
CA GLY A 377 34.63 35.52 -40.74
C GLY A 377 34.03 34.99 -39.46
N LYS A 378 33.53 35.85 -38.59
CA LYS A 378 32.80 35.46 -37.36
C LYS A 378 31.52 34.69 -37.66
N GLU A 379 30.72 35.14 -38.63
CA GLU A 379 29.50 34.47 -39.08
C GLU A 379 29.78 33.05 -39.63
N VAL A 380 30.83 32.94 -40.48
CA VAL A 380 31.24 31.64 -41.02
C VAL A 380 31.70 30.69 -39.90
N LEU A 381 32.53 31.21 -38.98
CA LEU A 381 32.99 30.41 -37.82
C LEU A 381 31.82 29.91 -37.01
N GLU A 382 30.82 30.75 -36.71
CA GLU A 382 29.65 30.36 -35.95
C GLU A 382 28.84 29.27 -36.66
N LYS A 383 28.65 29.37 -37.98
CA LYS A 383 27.99 28.33 -38.79
C LYS A 383 28.74 27.02 -38.78
N VAL A 384 30.07 27.07 -38.92
CA VAL A 384 30.93 25.85 -38.86
C VAL A 384 30.85 25.19 -37.49
N MET A 385 30.97 25.96 -36.40
CA MET A 385 30.90 25.45 -35.05
C MET A 385 29.51 24.88 -34.73
N ALA A 386 28.43 25.50 -35.16
CA ALA A 386 27.08 24.96 -34.99
C ALA A 386 26.88 23.66 -35.78
N TYR A 387 27.43 23.57 -37.00
CA TYR A 387 27.37 22.33 -37.78
C TYR A 387 28.15 21.19 -37.11
N LEU A 388 29.37 21.45 -36.65
CA LEU A 388 30.23 20.50 -35.98
C LEU A 388 29.58 20.00 -34.67
N GLU A 389 29.03 20.91 -33.85
CA GLU A 389 28.28 20.57 -32.62
C GLU A 389 27.13 19.63 -32.93
N LYS A 390 26.30 19.95 -33.92
CA LYS A 390 25.16 19.12 -34.35
C LYS A 390 25.60 17.74 -34.81
N LYS A 391 26.65 17.66 -35.63
CA LYS A 391 27.14 16.38 -36.16
C LYS A 391 27.82 15.53 -35.10
N PHE A 392 28.66 16.13 -34.25
CA PHE A 392 29.32 15.46 -33.17
C PHE A 392 28.31 14.82 -32.18
N ASN A 393 27.29 15.59 -31.77
CA ASN A 393 26.22 15.08 -30.92
C ASN A 393 25.49 13.90 -31.57
N ALA A 394 25.14 14.00 -32.85
CA ALA A 394 24.45 12.94 -33.58
C ALA A 394 25.26 11.65 -33.69
N VAL A 395 26.56 11.77 -34.04
CA VAL A 395 27.48 10.63 -34.18
C VAL A 395 27.71 9.97 -32.81
N SER A 396 28.05 10.77 -31.80
CA SER A 396 28.33 10.24 -30.47
C SER A 396 27.15 9.46 -29.89
N ILE A 397 25.93 10.01 -29.98
CA ILE A 397 24.71 9.33 -29.51
C ILE A 397 24.42 8.07 -30.32
N LYS A 398 24.60 8.11 -31.64
CA LYS A 398 24.40 6.94 -32.52
C LYS A 398 25.37 5.81 -32.19
N THR A 399 26.67 6.11 -32.16
CA THR A 399 27.73 5.12 -31.86
C THR A 399 27.53 4.48 -30.49
N ALA A 400 27.20 5.29 -29.49
CA ALA A 400 26.97 4.80 -28.15
C ALA A 400 25.72 3.88 -28.06
N LYS A 401 24.65 4.17 -28.80
CA LYS A 401 23.48 3.28 -28.94
C LYS A 401 23.86 1.97 -29.64
N GLU A 402 24.66 2.01 -30.69
CA GLU A 402 25.13 0.80 -31.41
C GLU A 402 25.98 -0.10 -30.53
N VAL A 403 26.92 0.47 -29.77
CA VAL A 403 27.77 -0.30 -28.82
C VAL A 403 26.89 -0.98 -27.77
N TYR A 404 25.88 -0.26 -27.24
CA TYR A 404 24.97 -0.83 -26.23
C TYR A 404 24.11 -1.97 -26.79
N ILE A 405 23.58 -1.82 -28.01
CA ILE A 405 22.78 -2.85 -28.66
C ILE A 405 23.62 -4.08 -28.92
N ASN A 406 24.85 -3.91 -29.40
CA ASN A 406 25.76 -5.02 -29.70
C ASN A 406 26.31 -5.74 -28.44
N SER A 407 26.34 -5.06 -27.28
CA SER A 407 26.74 -5.69 -26.02
C SER A 407 25.65 -6.58 -25.40
N LYS A 408 24.40 -6.51 -25.93
CA LYS A 408 23.26 -7.35 -25.51
C LYS A 408 23.10 -8.64 -26.33
N ASN A 409 23.77 -8.74 -27.47
CA ASN A 409 23.81 -9.94 -28.31
C ASN A 409 25.08 -10.74 -28.05
#